data_9bb85b8089390e2bb4c2260575175f24
#
_entry.id   9bb85b8089390e2bb4c2260575175f24
#
_cell.length_a   1.000
_cell.length_b   1.000
_cell.length_c   1.000
_cell.angle_alpha   90.00
_cell.angle_beta   90.00
_cell.angle_gamma   90.00
#
_symmetry.space_group_name_H-M   'P 1'
#
loop_
_entity.id
_entity.type
_entity.pdbx_description
1 polymer ?
#
loop_
_entity_poly.entity_id
_entity_poly.type
_entity_poly.pdbx_seq_one_letter_code
_entity_poly.pdbx_strand_id
1 'polypeptide(L)'
;MNVDLTHGSIFRGLLRFSLPLMAGNLLQQLYNLVDTFVVGRYCGEIALAAVGSAFSVMILLTSIVTGLCMGSGVVVSQLFGQKDDAGVRKAVGNAFVLIAGVSALLTILSYALLPVMMALLRIPPEAQGVLSRYLLIVFIGIIPTFLYNFGACMLRAVGNSTAPLVFLLISSLTNVALDFLFVAVLPWGVAGAAIATLISQVLSGFLCLGYVLFRVPALTPSQHDLRPDRALFRRIFSVSAMTSIQQSIMNFGILCVQSLVNSFGLAAMAAFTAGVKIDSLAYSPAQDFGNGFATFVAQNQGANQPQRLRHGIRTAFLLSGGFCLIVSALVAIFAEPLLLVFLKNASAESLSIGVTYLRTEGLCYIGIGFLFLLYAIFRGLEQAGMSIVLTVLSLGLRVVLSYAFAPHFGMMAIWLAIPVGWLIADIVGFVAMGRRGLMRSASNETGKSAC
;
A
#
# COMPACT_ATOMS: atom_id res chain seq x y z
N MET A 1 11.52 -16.63 -10.11
CA MET A 1 11.98 -16.24 -11.48
C MET A 1 12.26 -14.75 -11.44
N ASN A 2 13.48 -14.34 -11.77
CA ASN A 2 13.81 -12.92 -11.86
C ASN A 2 13.35 -12.39 -13.21
N VAL A 3 12.63 -11.28 -13.22
CA VAL A 3 12.20 -10.57 -14.45
C VAL A 3 13.15 -9.41 -14.64
N ASP A 4 13.91 -9.43 -15.74
CA ASP A 4 14.74 -8.29 -16.13
C ASP A 4 13.83 -7.21 -16.75
N LEU A 5 13.65 -6.11 -16.02
CA LEU A 5 12.81 -5.00 -16.45
C LEU A 5 13.55 -4.02 -17.39
N THR A 6 14.88 -4.19 -17.55
CA THR A 6 15.69 -3.33 -18.42
C THR A 6 15.80 -3.88 -19.85
N HIS A 7 15.41 -5.14 -20.09
CA HIS A 7 15.47 -5.79 -21.41
C HIS A 7 14.13 -6.45 -21.79
N GLY A 8 13.99 -6.84 -23.04
CA GLY A 8 12.83 -7.58 -23.56
C GLY A 8 11.55 -6.76 -23.71
N SER A 9 10.40 -7.43 -23.85
CA SER A 9 9.10 -6.81 -24.03
C SER A 9 8.62 -6.11 -22.77
N ILE A 10 8.35 -4.81 -22.86
CA ILE A 10 7.87 -3.98 -21.74
C ILE A 10 6.52 -4.50 -21.22
N PHE A 11 5.57 -4.74 -22.12
CA PHE A 11 4.24 -5.21 -21.76
C PHE A 11 4.27 -6.54 -20.96
N ARG A 12 4.97 -7.56 -21.51
CA ARG A 12 5.09 -8.85 -20.85
C ARG A 12 5.87 -8.76 -19.53
N GLY A 13 6.93 -7.94 -19.50
CA GLY A 13 7.74 -7.71 -18.32
C GLY A 13 6.93 -7.10 -17.20
N LEU A 14 6.18 -6.02 -17.47
CA LEU A 14 5.32 -5.36 -16.48
C LEU A 14 4.24 -6.30 -15.96
N LEU A 15 3.51 -7.01 -16.83
CA LEU A 15 2.47 -7.94 -16.37
C LEU A 15 3.05 -9.09 -15.53
N ARG A 16 4.13 -9.72 -16.01
CA ARG A 16 4.75 -10.85 -15.29
C ARG A 16 5.30 -10.45 -13.92
N PHE A 17 5.76 -9.21 -13.80
CA PHE A 17 6.26 -8.68 -12.54
C PHE A 17 5.14 -8.22 -11.60
N SER A 18 4.09 -7.57 -12.13
CA SER A 18 3.00 -6.99 -11.32
C SER A 18 1.94 -8.01 -10.90
N LEU A 19 1.65 -9.04 -11.72
CA LEU A 19 0.66 -10.05 -11.36
C LEU A 19 0.90 -10.74 -10.01
N PRO A 20 2.15 -11.16 -9.65
CA PRO A 20 2.41 -11.70 -8.32
C PRO A 20 2.20 -10.69 -7.19
N LEU A 21 2.45 -9.39 -7.43
CA LEU A 21 2.20 -8.34 -6.44
C LEU A 21 0.71 -8.18 -6.16
N MET A 22 -0.09 -8.09 -7.23
CA MET A 22 -1.55 -8.00 -7.16
C MET A 22 -2.14 -9.23 -6.46
N ALA A 23 -1.68 -10.44 -6.84
CA ALA A 23 -2.11 -11.69 -6.20
C ALA A 23 -1.74 -11.72 -4.72
N GLY A 24 -0.55 -11.23 -4.34
CA GLY A 24 -0.11 -11.15 -2.94
C GLY A 24 -0.99 -10.24 -2.10
N ASN A 25 -1.36 -9.06 -2.62
CA ASN A 25 -2.23 -8.14 -1.91
C ASN A 25 -3.67 -8.70 -1.78
N LEU A 26 -4.21 -9.27 -2.84
CA LEU A 26 -5.52 -9.93 -2.76
C LEU A 26 -5.53 -11.07 -1.73
N LEU A 27 -4.48 -11.89 -1.70
CA LEU A 27 -4.31 -12.93 -0.70
C LEU A 27 -4.26 -12.35 0.72
N GLN A 28 -3.56 -11.22 0.90
CA GLN A 28 -3.49 -10.51 2.18
C GLN A 28 -4.87 -10.00 2.63
N GLN A 29 -5.66 -9.47 1.72
CA GLN A 29 -7.03 -9.05 2.01
C GLN A 29 -7.93 -10.23 2.40
N LEU A 30 -7.77 -11.36 1.72
CA LEU A 30 -8.54 -12.57 2.02
C LEU A 30 -8.23 -13.12 3.42
N TYR A 31 -6.95 -13.24 3.80
CA TYR A 31 -6.63 -13.76 5.13
C TYR A 31 -7.08 -12.79 6.23
N ASN A 32 -6.97 -11.48 6.04
CA ASN A 32 -7.50 -10.50 7.00
C ASN A 32 -9.03 -10.63 7.19
N LEU A 33 -9.74 -10.98 6.11
CA LEU A 33 -11.18 -11.24 6.18
C LEU A 33 -11.48 -12.52 6.99
N VAL A 34 -10.69 -13.59 6.76
CA VAL A 34 -10.83 -14.85 7.52
C VAL A 34 -10.52 -14.66 9.00
N ASP A 35 -9.43 -13.95 9.35
CA ASP A 35 -9.08 -13.62 10.73
C ASP A 35 -10.24 -12.86 11.43
N THR A 36 -10.75 -11.82 10.77
CA THR A 36 -11.90 -11.06 11.28
C THR A 36 -13.15 -11.94 11.46
N PHE A 37 -13.40 -12.85 10.53
CA PHE A 37 -14.52 -13.79 10.62
C PHE A 37 -14.36 -14.78 11.79
N VAL A 38 -13.16 -15.35 11.98
CA VAL A 38 -12.88 -16.28 13.08
C VAL A 38 -13.05 -15.59 14.42
N VAL A 39 -12.47 -14.40 14.60
CA VAL A 39 -12.62 -13.61 15.84
C VAL A 39 -14.08 -13.25 16.08
N GLY A 40 -14.80 -12.75 15.09
CA GLY A 40 -16.21 -12.38 15.25
C GLY A 40 -17.11 -13.57 15.59
N ARG A 41 -16.84 -14.74 14.99
CA ARG A 41 -17.66 -15.94 15.18
C ARG A 41 -17.44 -16.61 16.53
N TYR A 42 -16.19 -16.65 17.03
CA TYR A 42 -15.83 -17.44 18.21
C TYR A 42 -15.53 -16.60 19.45
N CYS A 43 -15.15 -15.32 19.30
CA CYS A 43 -14.81 -14.46 20.46
C CYS A 43 -15.92 -13.42 20.79
N GLY A 44 -16.90 -13.22 19.89
CA GLY A 44 -18.02 -12.32 20.10
C GLY A 44 -17.77 -10.85 19.72
N GLU A 45 -18.78 -10.02 19.92
CA GLU A 45 -18.80 -8.62 19.40
C GLU A 45 -17.76 -7.71 20.02
N ILE A 46 -17.53 -7.81 21.34
CA ILE A 46 -16.53 -6.99 22.06
C ILE A 46 -15.12 -7.28 21.50
N ALA A 47 -14.81 -8.54 21.25
CA ALA A 47 -13.55 -8.96 20.68
C ALA A 47 -13.36 -8.44 19.25
N LEU A 48 -14.42 -8.53 18.44
CA LEU A 48 -14.42 -8.02 17.07
C LEU A 48 -14.22 -6.50 17.02
N ALA A 49 -14.87 -5.75 17.89
CA ALA A 49 -14.69 -4.30 18.01
C ALA A 49 -13.26 -3.93 18.46
N ALA A 50 -12.69 -4.70 19.40
CA ALA A 50 -11.33 -4.51 19.86
C ALA A 50 -10.31 -4.76 18.74
N VAL A 51 -10.42 -5.88 17.99
CA VAL A 51 -9.55 -6.21 16.88
C VAL A 51 -9.68 -5.18 15.74
N GLY A 52 -10.89 -4.73 15.44
CA GLY A 52 -11.13 -3.66 14.45
C GLY A 52 -10.44 -2.34 14.83
N SER A 53 -10.47 -1.98 16.12
CA SER A 53 -9.76 -0.79 16.61
C SER A 53 -8.24 -0.96 16.55
N ALA A 54 -7.73 -2.15 16.90
CA ALA A 54 -6.32 -2.49 16.79
C ALA A 54 -5.82 -2.40 15.33
N PHE A 55 -6.64 -2.83 14.38
CA PHE A 55 -6.32 -2.78 12.95
C PHE A 55 -5.98 -1.36 12.47
N SER A 56 -6.75 -0.36 12.91
CA SER A 56 -6.50 1.04 12.58
C SER A 56 -5.13 1.53 13.10
N VAL A 57 -4.75 1.15 14.32
CA VAL A 57 -3.43 1.46 14.90
C VAL A 57 -2.33 0.78 14.10
N MET A 58 -2.52 -0.51 13.79
CA MET A 58 -1.52 -1.30 13.07
C MET A 58 -1.32 -0.81 11.64
N ILE A 59 -2.36 -0.39 10.93
CA ILE A 59 -2.23 0.22 9.60
C ILE A 59 -1.34 1.46 9.66
N LEU A 60 -1.51 2.32 10.66
CA LEU A 60 -0.68 3.52 10.80
C LEU A 60 0.79 3.17 11.04
N LEU A 61 1.08 2.25 11.98
CA LEU A 61 2.44 1.83 12.30
C LEU A 61 3.11 1.10 11.13
N THR A 62 2.40 0.18 10.49
CA THR A 62 2.94 -0.58 9.36
C THR A 62 3.09 0.27 8.11
N SER A 63 2.29 1.33 7.91
CA SER A 63 2.47 2.25 6.78
C SER A 63 3.81 2.96 6.81
N ILE A 64 4.30 3.31 8.01
CA ILE A 64 5.62 3.91 8.20
C ILE A 64 6.70 2.93 7.73
N VAL A 65 6.68 1.70 8.24
CA VAL A 65 7.67 0.67 7.90
C VAL A 65 7.62 0.32 6.40
N THR A 66 6.42 0.14 5.86
CA THR A 66 6.23 -0.19 4.43
C THR A 66 6.74 0.93 3.54
N GLY A 67 6.43 2.19 3.87
CA GLY A 67 6.92 3.35 3.13
C GLY A 67 8.45 3.44 3.13
N LEU A 68 9.09 3.18 4.27
CA LEU A 68 10.55 3.13 4.37
C LEU A 68 11.14 2.02 3.49
N CYS A 69 10.55 0.81 3.52
CA CYS A 69 10.98 -0.30 2.68
C CYS A 69 10.79 0.00 1.18
N MET A 70 9.67 0.62 0.80
CA MET A 70 9.39 0.97 -0.60
C MET A 70 10.38 2.02 -1.12
N GLY A 71 10.68 3.06 -0.33
CA GLY A 71 11.63 4.10 -0.71
C GLY A 71 13.06 3.58 -0.84
N SER A 72 13.51 2.74 0.09
CA SER A 72 14.83 2.09 0.01
C SER A 72 14.91 1.14 -1.18
N GLY A 73 13.83 0.41 -1.49
CA GLY A 73 13.74 -0.46 -2.67
C GLY A 73 13.94 0.28 -3.98
N VAL A 74 13.52 1.55 -4.08
CA VAL A 74 13.75 2.39 -5.27
C VAL A 74 15.24 2.65 -5.46
N VAL A 75 15.95 3.04 -4.40
CA VAL A 75 17.41 3.30 -4.48
C VAL A 75 18.17 2.04 -4.88
N VAL A 76 17.81 0.90 -4.28
CA VAL A 76 18.39 -0.42 -4.64
C VAL A 76 18.08 -0.77 -6.09
N SER A 77 16.83 -0.51 -6.57
CA SER A 77 16.44 -0.76 -7.96
C SER A 77 17.25 0.07 -8.96
N GLN A 78 17.55 1.33 -8.64
CA GLN A 78 18.38 2.17 -9.50
C GLN A 78 19.83 1.67 -9.57
N LEU A 79 20.43 1.33 -8.42
CA LEU A 79 21.77 0.77 -8.38
C LEU A 79 21.86 -0.58 -9.11
N PHE A 80 20.83 -1.41 -8.97
CA PHE A 80 20.72 -2.66 -9.73
C PHE A 80 20.64 -2.39 -11.25
N GLY A 81 19.87 -1.40 -11.68
CA GLY A 81 19.82 -0.96 -13.06
C GLY A 81 21.18 -0.46 -13.60
N GLN A 82 21.99 0.18 -12.74
CA GLN A 82 23.36 0.60 -13.04
C GLN A 82 24.35 -0.58 -13.13
N LYS A 83 23.94 -1.78 -12.72
CA LYS A 83 24.81 -2.97 -12.57
C LYS A 83 25.92 -2.75 -11.53
N ASP A 84 25.68 -1.90 -10.53
CA ASP A 84 26.58 -1.64 -9.42
C ASP A 84 26.28 -2.59 -8.24
N ASP A 85 26.77 -3.83 -8.34
CA ASP A 85 26.54 -4.85 -7.31
C ASP A 85 27.12 -4.45 -5.93
N ALA A 86 28.21 -3.70 -5.89
CA ALA A 86 28.79 -3.22 -4.64
C ALA A 86 27.90 -2.14 -4.00
N GLY A 87 27.40 -1.20 -4.82
CA GLY A 87 26.45 -0.20 -4.39
C GLY A 87 25.15 -0.82 -3.92
N VAL A 88 24.63 -1.85 -4.59
CA VAL A 88 23.43 -2.60 -4.18
C VAL A 88 23.63 -3.18 -2.78
N ARG A 89 24.72 -3.93 -2.51
CA ARG A 89 24.99 -4.50 -1.18
C ARG A 89 25.09 -3.45 -0.09
N LYS A 90 25.81 -2.35 -0.34
CA LYS A 90 25.91 -1.22 0.60
C LYS A 90 24.54 -0.57 0.84
N ALA A 91 23.71 -0.39 -0.20
CA ALA A 91 22.39 0.19 -0.07
C ALA A 91 21.46 -0.71 0.76
N VAL A 92 21.49 -2.02 0.53
CA VAL A 92 20.73 -3.00 1.32
C VAL A 92 21.17 -2.96 2.80
N GLY A 93 22.48 -2.93 3.08
CA GLY A 93 23.02 -2.83 4.44
C GLY A 93 22.58 -1.55 5.16
N ASN A 94 22.76 -0.39 4.51
CA ASN A 94 22.36 0.91 5.07
C ASN A 94 20.83 1.01 5.26
N ALA A 95 20.04 0.50 4.32
CA ALA A 95 18.59 0.46 4.44
C ALA A 95 18.14 -0.45 5.59
N PHE A 96 18.77 -1.62 5.75
CA PHE A 96 18.48 -2.53 6.85
C PHE A 96 18.71 -1.88 8.20
N VAL A 97 19.88 -1.24 8.41
CA VAL A 97 20.20 -0.55 9.67
C VAL A 97 19.20 0.58 9.96
N LEU A 98 18.88 1.39 8.95
CA LEU A 98 17.89 2.47 9.09
C LEU A 98 16.53 1.95 9.52
N ILE A 99 15.98 0.97 8.76
CA ILE A 99 14.60 0.53 8.95
C ILE A 99 14.47 -0.34 10.19
N ALA A 100 15.49 -1.16 10.51
CA ALA A 100 15.55 -1.91 11.77
C ALA A 100 15.54 -0.97 12.98
N GLY A 101 16.34 0.10 12.94
CA GLY A 101 16.36 1.12 14.00
C GLY A 101 15.02 1.81 14.18
N VAL A 102 14.38 2.23 13.07
CA VAL A 102 13.04 2.84 13.12
C VAL A 102 11.99 1.84 13.62
N SER A 103 12.03 0.59 13.15
CA SER A 103 11.07 -0.44 13.58
C SER A 103 11.21 -0.77 15.07
N ALA A 104 12.45 -0.84 15.59
CA ALA A 104 12.70 -1.01 17.02
C ALA A 104 12.17 0.20 17.82
N LEU A 105 12.44 1.43 17.35
CA LEU A 105 11.91 2.64 17.98
C LEU A 105 10.38 2.66 17.97
N LEU A 106 9.74 2.33 16.85
CA LEU A 106 8.28 2.24 16.74
C LEU A 106 7.72 1.19 17.71
N THR A 107 8.37 0.04 17.84
CA THR A 107 7.95 -0.99 18.79
C THR A 107 8.01 -0.44 20.24
N ILE A 108 9.12 0.17 20.65
CA ILE A 108 9.27 0.77 21.97
C ILE A 108 8.22 1.87 22.22
N LEU A 109 8.05 2.76 21.24
CA LEU A 109 7.06 3.84 21.33
C LEU A 109 5.62 3.29 21.41
N SER A 110 5.30 2.21 20.69
CA SER A 110 3.97 1.61 20.72
C SER A 110 3.65 1.06 22.12
N TYR A 111 4.61 0.44 22.81
CA TYR A 111 4.44 0.02 24.20
C TYR A 111 4.31 1.21 25.14
N ALA A 112 5.17 2.21 25.01
CA ALA A 112 5.17 3.39 25.88
C ALA A 112 3.89 4.24 25.72
N LEU A 113 3.37 4.34 24.50
CA LEU A 113 2.20 5.15 24.17
C LEU A 113 0.88 4.38 24.20
N LEU A 114 0.88 3.09 24.58
CA LEU A 114 -0.33 2.28 24.64
C LEU A 114 -1.46 2.94 25.47
N PRO A 115 -1.22 3.50 26.68
CA PRO A 115 -2.27 4.17 27.45
C PRO A 115 -2.84 5.39 26.73
N VAL A 116 -1.97 6.16 26.03
CA VAL A 116 -2.39 7.33 25.26
C VAL A 116 -3.22 6.92 24.05
N MET A 117 -2.83 5.86 23.35
CA MET A 117 -3.59 5.30 22.22
C MET A 117 -4.98 4.84 22.67
N MET A 118 -5.07 4.14 23.83
CA MET A 118 -6.34 3.70 24.40
C MET A 118 -7.27 4.88 24.72
N ALA A 119 -6.74 5.96 25.31
CA ALA A 119 -7.49 7.17 25.62
C ALA A 119 -7.94 7.89 24.35
N LEU A 120 -7.08 7.98 23.33
CA LEU A 120 -7.36 8.65 22.06
C LEU A 120 -8.48 7.93 21.28
N LEU A 121 -8.45 6.61 21.28
CA LEU A 121 -9.44 5.77 20.61
C LEU A 121 -10.79 5.74 21.33
N ARG A 122 -10.89 6.31 22.54
CA ARG A 122 -12.11 6.34 23.38
C ARG A 122 -12.75 4.96 23.51
N ILE A 123 -11.94 3.95 23.76
CA ILE A 123 -12.38 2.55 23.83
C ILE A 123 -13.28 2.36 25.06
N PRO A 124 -14.46 1.72 24.91
CA PRO A 124 -15.34 1.39 26.03
C PRO A 124 -14.61 0.54 27.08
N PRO A 125 -14.87 0.75 28.38
CA PRO A 125 -14.17 0.04 29.48
C PRO A 125 -14.18 -1.48 29.32
N GLU A 126 -15.26 -2.06 28.80
CA GLU A 126 -15.44 -3.49 28.59
C GLU A 126 -14.46 -4.07 27.55
N ALA A 127 -14.08 -3.27 26.55
CA ALA A 127 -13.19 -3.67 25.47
C ALA A 127 -11.71 -3.34 25.74
N GLN A 128 -11.39 -2.48 26.73
CA GLN A 128 -10.02 -2.02 27.00
C GLN A 128 -9.08 -3.16 27.34
N GLY A 129 -9.50 -4.10 28.21
CA GLY A 129 -8.69 -5.24 28.60
C GLY A 129 -8.39 -6.19 27.43
N VAL A 130 -9.37 -6.40 26.57
CA VAL A 130 -9.25 -7.25 25.37
C VAL A 130 -8.32 -6.62 24.35
N LEU A 131 -8.53 -5.32 24.05
CA LEU A 131 -7.71 -4.57 23.10
C LEU A 131 -6.26 -4.45 23.57
N SER A 132 -6.04 -4.12 24.85
CA SER A 132 -4.70 -4.00 25.41
C SER A 132 -3.91 -5.32 25.29
N ARG A 133 -4.53 -6.44 25.65
CA ARG A 133 -3.91 -7.77 25.52
C ARG A 133 -3.57 -8.11 24.06
N TYR A 134 -4.46 -7.79 23.13
CA TYR A 134 -4.22 -7.99 21.70
C TYR A 134 -3.04 -7.14 21.19
N LEU A 135 -3.05 -5.83 21.48
CA LEU A 135 -2.01 -4.90 21.04
C LEU A 135 -0.63 -5.25 21.61
N LEU A 136 -0.55 -5.67 22.89
CA LEU A 136 0.71 -6.09 23.51
C LEU A 136 1.38 -7.23 22.73
N ILE A 137 0.60 -8.16 22.18
CA ILE A 137 1.11 -9.29 21.40
C ILE A 137 1.49 -8.81 19.98
N VAL A 138 0.59 -8.06 19.34
CA VAL A 138 0.77 -7.66 17.94
C VAL A 138 1.89 -6.63 17.76
N PHE A 139 2.22 -5.81 18.76
CA PHE A 139 3.37 -4.90 18.71
C PHE A 139 4.71 -5.63 18.58
N ILE A 140 4.84 -6.86 19.12
CA ILE A 140 6.01 -7.72 18.85
C ILE A 140 6.12 -8.01 17.35
N GLY A 141 4.98 -8.10 16.65
CA GLY A 141 4.88 -8.37 15.22
C GLY A 141 5.43 -7.25 14.31
N ILE A 142 5.71 -6.04 14.82
CA ILE A 142 6.29 -4.94 14.04
C ILE A 142 7.66 -5.35 13.46
N ILE A 143 8.49 -6.03 14.25
CA ILE A 143 9.82 -6.47 13.82
C ILE A 143 9.74 -7.57 12.73
N PRO A 144 9.00 -8.69 12.90
CA PRO A 144 8.80 -9.66 11.83
C PRO A 144 8.17 -9.05 10.56
N THR A 145 7.21 -8.14 10.73
CA THR A 145 6.59 -7.41 9.60
C THR A 145 7.62 -6.57 8.85
N PHE A 146 8.51 -5.89 9.56
CA PHE A 146 9.66 -5.22 8.94
C PHE A 146 10.52 -6.20 8.15
N LEU A 147 10.92 -7.34 8.72
CA LEU A 147 11.79 -8.31 8.03
C LEU A 147 11.16 -8.81 6.73
N TYR A 148 9.85 -9.13 6.75
CA TYR A 148 9.14 -9.52 5.55
C TYR A 148 9.08 -8.39 4.51
N ASN A 149 8.61 -7.20 4.89
CA ASN A 149 8.47 -6.07 3.96
C ASN A 149 9.81 -5.65 3.38
N PHE A 150 10.86 -5.61 4.21
CA PHE A 150 12.22 -5.31 3.77
C PHE A 150 12.71 -6.32 2.74
N GLY A 151 12.71 -7.62 3.07
CA GLY A 151 13.13 -8.67 2.16
C GLY A 151 12.32 -8.69 0.87
N ALA A 152 10.99 -8.52 0.97
CA ALA A 152 10.11 -8.45 -0.19
C ALA A 152 10.43 -7.24 -1.10
N CYS A 153 10.70 -6.05 -0.53
CA CYS A 153 11.10 -4.87 -1.30
C CYS A 153 12.46 -5.05 -1.96
N MET A 154 13.43 -5.66 -1.27
CA MET A 154 14.75 -5.95 -1.85
C MET A 154 14.66 -6.97 -2.99
N LEU A 155 13.88 -8.05 -2.83
CA LEU A 155 13.64 -9.02 -3.90
C LEU A 155 12.96 -8.38 -5.12
N ARG A 156 11.97 -7.53 -4.90
CA ARG A 156 11.31 -6.78 -5.98
C ARG A 156 12.29 -5.84 -6.67
N ALA A 157 13.19 -5.19 -5.93
CA ALA A 157 14.18 -4.28 -6.48
C ALA A 157 15.09 -4.94 -7.53
N VAL A 158 15.33 -6.25 -7.40
CA VAL A 158 16.10 -7.05 -8.37
C VAL A 158 15.22 -7.88 -9.33
N GLY A 159 13.93 -7.54 -9.44
CA GLY A 159 13.02 -8.16 -10.40
C GLY A 159 12.35 -9.46 -9.94
N ASN A 160 12.44 -9.84 -8.65
CA ASN A 160 11.80 -11.04 -8.12
C ASN A 160 10.55 -10.70 -7.31
N SER A 161 9.38 -10.72 -7.94
CA SER A 161 8.08 -10.53 -7.27
C SER A 161 7.42 -11.85 -6.83
N THR A 162 7.88 -12.98 -7.37
CA THR A 162 7.25 -14.28 -7.12
C THR A 162 7.64 -14.88 -5.76
N ALA A 163 8.90 -14.74 -5.34
CA ALA A 163 9.34 -15.30 -4.07
C ALA A 163 8.58 -14.70 -2.86
N PRO A 164 8.43 -13.35 -2.74
CA PRO A 164 7.61 -12.77 -1.67
C PRO A 164 6.16 -13.27 -1.66
N LEU A 165 5.54 -13.47 -2.84
CA LEU A 165 4.18 -14.03 -2.94
C LEU A 165 4.10 -15.43 -2.34
N VAL A 166 5.06 -16.30 -2.66
CA VAL A 166 5.09 -17.68 -2.12
C VAL A 166 5.21 -17.67 -0.60
N PHE A 167 6.08 -16.82 -0.04
CA PHE A 167 6.25 -16.71 1.41
C PHE A 167 5.00 -16.15 2.09
N LEU A 168 4.33 -15.19 1.44
CA LEU A 168 3.07 -14.66 1.93
C LEU A 168 1.96 -15.72 1.90
N LEU A 169 1.90 -16.55 0.84
CA LEU A 169 0.94 -17.66 0.73
C LEU A 169 1.13 -18.67 1.87
N ILE A 170 2.38 -19.10 2.11
CA ILE A 170 2.70 -20.02 3.22
C ILE A 170 2.27 -19.41 4.56
N SER A 171 2.64 -18.15 4.78
CA SER A 171 2.29 -17.43 6.01
C SER A 171 0.78 -17.26 6.19
N SER A 172 0.05 -16.91 5.13
CA SER A 172 -1.40 -16.74 5.19
C SER A 172 -2.13 -18.05 5.49
N LEU A 173 -1.71 -19.15 4.86
CA LEU A 173 -2.27 -20.48 5.15
C LEU A 173 -1.98 -20.91 6.59
N THR A 174 -0.76 -20.63 7.06
CA THR A 174 -0.38 -20.90 8.46
C THR A 174 -1.22 -20.04 9.43
N ASN A 175 -1.43 -18.76 9.13
CA ASN A 175 -2.26 -17.89 9.95
C ASN A 175 -3.68 -18.42 10.08
N VAL A 176 -4.34 -18.72 8.95
CA VAL A 176 -5.71 -19.27 8.95
C VAL A 176 -5.79 -20.57 9.76
N ALA A 177 -4.83 -21.48 9.57
CA ALA A 177 -4.81 -22.74 10.31
C ALA A 177 -4.63 -22.53 11.84
N LEU A 178 -3.74 -21.60 12.22
CA LEU A 178 -3.50 -21.28 13.63
C LEU A 178 -4.65 -20.49 14.26
N ASP A 179 -5.34 -19.62 13.51
CA ASP A 179 -6.54 -18.92 13.98
C ASP A 179 -7.63 -19.92 14.34
N PHE A 180 -7.92 -20.89 13.47
CA PHE A 180 -8.86 -21.95 13.80
C PHE A 180 -8.39 -22.78 14.99
N LEU A 181 -7.12 -23.15 15.06
CA LEU A 181 -6.57 -23.92 16.15
C LEU A 181 -6.66 -23.17 17.50
N PHE A 182 -6.18 -21.93 17.57
CA PHE A 182 -6.06 -21.20 18.84
C PHE A 182 -7.38 -20.55 19.27
N VAL A 183 -8.26 -20.20 18.34
CA VAL A 183 -9.50 -19.51 18.66
C VAL A 183 -10.68 -20.48 18.73
N ALA A 184 -10.81 -21.44 17.78
CA ALA A 184 -11.95 -22.33 17.76
C ALA A 184 -11.72 -23.63 18.56
N VAL A 185 -10.50 -24.21 18.49
CA VAL A 185 -10.19 -25.51 19.15
C VAL A 185 -9.67 -25.31 20.55
N LEU A 186 -8.68 -24.40 20.78
CA LEU A 186 -8.02 -24.21 22.08
C LEU A 186 -8.62 -23.07 22.92
N PRO A 187 -9.71 -22.49 22.62
CA PRO A 187 -10.40 -21.24 23.00
C PRO A 187 -9.53 -20.19 23.73
N TRP A 188 -8.36 -19.85 23.14
CA TRP A 188 -7.50 -18.79 23.69
C TRP A 188 -8.04 -17.38 23.41
N GLY A 189 -9.18 -17.29 22.73
CA GLY A 189 -9.87 -16.04 22.43
C GLY A 189 -9.02 -15.11 21.55
N VAL A 190 -9.13 -13.80 21.78
CA VAL A 190 -8.44 -12.77 21.00
C VAL A 190 -6.90 -12.87 21.09
N ALA A 191 -6.38 -13.34 22.23
CA ALA A 191 -4.93 -13.57 22.36
C ALA A 191 -4.46 -14.68 21.41
N GLY A 192 -5.29 -15.70 21.17
CA GLY A 192 -5.02 -16.76 20.20
C GLY A 192 -4.86 -16.23 18.78
N ALA A 193 -5.76 -15.36 18.34
CA ALA A 193 -5.68 -14.69 17.03
C ALA A 193 -4.41 -13.81 16.91
N ALA A 194 -4.09 -13.05 17.96
CA ALA A 194 -2.87 -12.24 17.98
C ALA A 194 -1.60 -13.09 17.88
N ILE A 195 -1.54 -14.23 18.58
CA ILE A 195 -0.41 -15.18 18.54
C ILE A 195 -0.32 -15.85 17.16
N ALA A 196 -1.44 -16.25 16.57
CA ALA A 196 -1.48 -16.81 15.21
C ALA A 196 -0.91 -15.84 14.17
N THR A 197 -1.34 -14.58 14.24
CA THR A 197 -0.81 -13.50 13.40
C THR A 197 0.69 -13.29 13.63
N LEU A 198 1.15 -13.24 14.87
CA LEU A 198 2.56 -13.08 15.20
C LEU A 198 3.43 -14.24 14.66
N ILE A 199 3.01 -15.51 14.85
CA ILE A 199 3.73 -16.68 14.34
C ILE A 199 3.84 -16.62 12.82
N SER A 200 2.75 -16.25 12.13
CA SER A 200 2.70 -16.16 10.68
C SER A 200 3.60 -15.05 10.14
N GLN A 201 3.65 -13.90 10.82
CA GLN A 201 4.57 -12.80 10.49
C GLN A 201 6.03 -13.20 10.70
N VAL A 202 6.34 -13.89 11.81
CA VAL A 202 7.67 -14.43 12.07
C VAL A 202 8.08 -15.41 10.98
N LEU A 203 7.20 -16.33 10.60
CA LEU A 203 7.44 -17.30 9.53
C LEU A 203 7.75 -16.61 8.19
N SER A 204 6.90 -15.66 7.75
CA SER A 204 7.13 -14.92 6.50
C SER A 204 8.41 -14.09 6.52
N GLY A 205 8.71 -13.43 7.64
CA GLY A 205 9.92 -12.65 7.83
C GLY A 205 11.19 -13.50 7.70
N PHE A 206 11.23 -14.63 8.38
CA PHE A 206 12.38 -15.55 8.32
C PHE A 206 12.51 -16.23 6.96
N LEU A 207 11.42 -16.66 6.33
CA LEU A 207 11.47 -17.24 4.99
C LEU A 207 11.99 -16.23 3.96
N CYS A 208 11.51 -14.99 4.03
CA CYS A 208 11.92 -13.95 3.10
C CYS A 208 13.39 -13.56 3.29
N LEU A 209 13.79 -13.29 4.53
CA LEU A 209 15.17 -12.93 4.85
C LEU A 209 16.13 -14.09 4.57
N GLY A 210 15.78 -15.31 4.96
CA GLY A 210 16.56 -16.51 4.68
C GLY A 210 16.77 -16.70 3.17
N TYR A 211 15.71 -16.53 2.37
CA TYR A 211 15.84 -16.61 0.92
C TYR A 211 16.78 -15.54 0.36
N VAL A 212 16.70 -14.30 0.84
CA VAL A 212 17.63 -13.23 0.44
C VAL A 212 19.06 -13.63 0.75
N LEU A 213 19.35 -14.06 1.99
CA LEU A 213 20.70 -14.37 2.44
C LEU A 213 21.33 -15.59 1.73
N PHE A 214 20.52 -16.63 1.47
CA PHE A 214 21.05 -17.89 0.94
C PHE A 214 20.94 -18.03 -0.58
N ARG A 215 20.02 -17.29 -1.23
CA ARG A 215 19.72 -17.46 -2.66
C ARG A 215 20.02 -16.25 -3.53
N VAL A 216 20.23 -15.06 -2.93
CA VAL A 216 20.46 -13.82 -3.70
C VAL A 216 21.71 -13.09 -3.19
N PRO A 217 22.93 -13.58 -3.57
CA PRO A 217 24.18 -12.99 -3.10
C PRO A 217 24.32 -11.49 -3.40
N ALA A 218 23.71 -11.02 -4.50
CA ALA A 218 23.72 -9.61 -4.87
C ALA A 218 23.01 -8.70 -3.82
N LEU A 219 22.11 -9.25 -3.00
CA LEU A 219 21.42 -8.54 -1.94
C LEU A 219 22.00 -8.81 -0.54
N THR A 220 23.02 -9.67 -0.43
CA THR A 220 23.56 -10.07 0.86
C THR A 220 24.73 -9.16 1.23
N PRO A 221 24.56 -8.20 2.18
CA PRO A 221 25.64 -7.31 2.59
C PRO A 221 26.69 -8.06 3.39
N SER A 222 27.95 -7.74 3.16
CA SER A 222 29.06 -8.14 4.03
C SER A 222 29.09 -7.27 5.31
N GLN A 223 29.89 -7.65 6.31
CA GLN A 223 30.06 -6.82 7.52
C GLN A 223 30.59 -5.42 7.20
N HIS A 224 31.37 -5.27 6.13
CA HIS A 224 31.88 -3.99 5.67
C HIS A 224 30.77 -3.13 5.04
N ASP A 225 29.79 -3.75 4.36
CA ASP A 225 28.68 -3.04 3.70
C ASP A 225 27.63 -2.52 4.71
N LEU A 226 27.65 -3.02 5.94
CA LEU A 226 26.82 -2.51 7.04
C LEU A 226 27.33 -1.17 7.63
N ARG A 227 28.57 -0.78 7.32
CA ARG A 227 29.08 0.51 7.77
C ARG A 227 28.33 1.64 7.06
N PRO A 228 27.83 2.65 7.81
CA PRO A 228 27.08 3.75 7.23
C PRO A 228 27.93 4.55 6.24
N ASP A 229 27.55 4.54 4.98
CA ASP A 229 28.00 5.50 3.98
C ASP A 229 27.10 6.74 4.08
N ARG A 230 27.63 7.85 4.53
CA ARG A 230 26.86 9.07 4.82
C ARG A 230 26.06 9.58 3.60
N ALA A 231 26.63 9.52 2.41
CA ALA A 231 25.97 9.99 1.20
C ALA A 231 24.83 9.06 0.80
N LEU A 232 25.09 7.76 0.77
CA LEU A 232 24.12 6.74 0.45
C LEU A 232 23.02 6.66 1.52
N PHE A 233 23.37 6.73 2.80
CA PHE A 233 22.41 6.75 3.90
C PHE A 233 21.45 7.95 3.79
N ARG A 234 21.98 9.17 3.52
CA ARG A 234 21.16 10.38 3.33
C ARG A 234 20.21 10.22 2.14
N ARG A 235 20.68 9.65 1.03
CA ARG A 235 19.87 9.37 -0.16
C ARG A 235 18.72 8.41 0.18
N ILE A 236 19.03 7.27 0.80
CA ILE A 236 18.04 6.27 1.24
C ILE A 236 17.04 6.91 2.21
N PHE A 237 17.54 7.60 3.24
CA PHE A 237 16.70 8.25 4.25
C PHE A 237 15.73 9.24 3.61
N SER A 238 16.20 10.10 2.70
CA SER A 238 15.36 11.10 2.04
C SER A 238 14.21 10.48 1.26
N VAL A 239 14.51 9.50 0.39
CA VAL A 239 13.48 8.83 -0.44
C VAL A 239 12.53 8.01 0.43
N SER A 240 13.06 7.29 1.42
CA SER A 240 12.30 6.43 2.32
C SER A 240 11.38 7.23 3.24
N ALA A 241 11.89 8.31 3.86
CA ALA A 241 11.09 9.16 4.73
C ALA A 241 9.94 9.84 3.97
N MET A 242 10.22 10.39 2.79
CA MET A 242 9.17 10.98 1.95
C MET A 242 8.11 9.97 1.52
N THR A 243 8.52 8.74 1.16
CA THR A 243 7.58 7.67 0.80
C THR A 243 6.75 7.24 2.02
N SER A 244 7.36 7.17 3.19
CA SER A 244 6.67 6.84 4.45
C SER A 244 5.65 7.92 4.83
N ILE A 245 6.01 9.19 4.72
CA ILE A 245 5.10 10.33 4.94
C ILE A 245 3.91 10.24 3.97
N GLN A 246 4.16 9.99 2.68
CA GLN A 246 3.11 9.83 1.68
C GLN A 246 2.13 8.72 2.07
N GLN A 247 2.63 7.52 2.43
CA GLN A 247 1.79 6.38 2.82
C GLN A 247 0.95 6.69 4.07
N SER A 248 1.53 7.39 5.03
CA SER A 248 0.82 7.80 6.25
C SER A 248 -0.29 8.82 5.97
N ILE A 249 -0.03 9.81 5.10
CA ILE A 249 -1.03 10.81 4.69
C ILE A 249 -2.20 10.12 3.97
N MET A 250 -1.92 9.13 3.10
CA MET A 250 -2.96 8.39 2.38
C MET A 250 -3.95 7.73 3.36
N ASN A 251 -3.44 7.05 4.39
CA ASN A 251 -4.30 6.39 5.37
C ASN A 251 -5.08 7.39 6.24
N PHE A 252 -4.45 8.49 6.64
CA PHE A 252 -5.10 9.53 7.44
C PHE A 252 -6.23 10.25 6.69
N GLY A 253 -6.05 10.55 5.41
CA GLY A 253 -7.05 11.24 4.60
C GLY A 253 -8.38 10.48 4.47
N ILE A 254 -8.32 9.16 4.41
CA ILE A 254 -9.53 8.31 4.38
C ILE A 254 -10.32 8.44 5.69
N LEU A 255 -9.63 8.47 6.83
CA LEU A 255 -10.26 8.61 8.14
C LEU A 255 -11.01 9.95 8.31
N CYS A 256 -10.47 11.04 7.78
CA CYS A 256 -11.12 12.36 7.82
C CYS A 256 -12.46 12.35 7.09
N VAL A 257 -12.54 11.74 5.92
CA VAL A 257 -13.79 11.63 5.14
C VAL A 257 -14.78 10.69 5.83
N GLN A 258 -14.31 9.56 6.37
CA GLN A 258 -15.15 8.65 7.15
C GLN A 258 -15.83 9.37 8.32
N SER A 259 -15.10 10.22 9.04
CA SER A 259 -15.62 11.00 10.17
C SER A 259 -16.76 11.94 9.72
N LEU A 260 -16.60 12.60 8.56
CA LEU A 260 -17.65 13.47 8.02
C LEU A 260 -18.90 12.68 7.60
N VAL A 261 -18.72 11.55 6.90
CA VAL A 261 -19.84 10.69 6.46
C VAL A 261 -20.62 10.15 7.66
N ASN A 262 -19.94 9.81 8.75
CA ASN A 262 -20.59 9.34 9.98
C ASN A 262 -21.56 10.37 10.57
N SER A 263 -21.35 11.67 10.34
CA SER A 263 -22.27 12.74 10.81
C SER A 263 -23.62 12.75 10.07
N PHE A 264 -23.74 12.06 8.94
CA PHE A 264 -25.00 11.92 8.18
C PHE A 264 -25.89 10.76 8.65
N GLY A 265 -25.47 10.04 9.70
CA GLY A 265 -26.26 8.99 10.33
C GLY A 265 -25.87 7.56 9.92
N LEU A 266 -26.57 6.60 10.53
CA LEU A 266 -26.22 5.18 10.42
C LEU A 266 -26.33 4.62 9.00
N ALA A 267 -27.32 5.08 8.22
CA ALA A 267 -27.53 4.64 6.84
C ALA A 267 -26.32 5.02 5.96
N ALA A 268 -25.86 6.27 6.07
CA ALA A 268 -24.70 6.78 5.34
C ALA A 268 -23.40 6.07 5.78
N MET A 269 -23.22 5.89 7.08
CA MET A 269 -22.05 5.21 7.65
C MET A 269 -21.95 3.77 7.16
N ALA A 270 -23.03 3.01 7.16
CA ALA A 270 -23.08 1.63 6.69
C ALA A 270 -22.80 1.54 5.18
N ALA A 271 -23.47 2.40 4.39
CA ALA A 271 -23.30 2.47 2.94
C ALA A 271 -21.85 2.81 2.55
N PHE A 272 -21.25 3.81 3.17
CA PHE A 272 -19.88 4.23 2.89
C PHE A 272 -18.86 3.17 3.31
N THR A 273 -19.06 2.55 4.48
CA THR A 273 -18.16 1.47 4.94
C THR A 273 -18.16 0.28 3.98
N ALA A 274 -19.33 -0.11 3.47
CA ALA A 274 -19.43 -1.16 2.44
C ALA A 274 -18.79 -0.72 1.12
N GLY A 275 -19.09 0.52 0.69
CA GLY A 275 -18.52 1.11 -0.53
C GLY A 275 -17.00 1.14 -0.50
N VAL A 276 -16.37 1.65 0.55
CA VAL A 276 -14.90 1.70 0.69
C VAL A 276 -14.26 0.31 0.64
N LYS A 277 -14.91 -0.74 1.14
CA LYS A 277 -14.41 -2.12 1.01
C LYS A 277 -14.44 -2.60 -0.44
N ILE A 278 -15.52 -2.29 -1.16
CA ILE A 278 -15.64 -2.61 -2.59
C ILE A 278 -14.58 -1.86 -3.38
N ASP A 279 -14.40 -0.56 -3.13
CA ASP A 279 -13.39 0.27 -3.76
C ASP A 279 -11.97 -0.26 -3.52
N SER A 280 -11.65 -0.62 -2.28
CA SER A 280 -10.35 -1.21 -1.95
C SER A 280 -10.05 -2.45 -2.79
N LEU A 281 -11.03 -3.32 -3.02
CA LEU A 281 -10.87 -4.49 -3.88
C LEU A 281 -10.78 -4.11 -5.35
N ALA A 282 -11.52 -3.10 -5.79
CA ALA A 282 -11.61 -2.66 -7.16
C ALA A 282 -10.32 -2.00 -7.66
N TYR A 283 -9.74 -1.07 -6.90
CA TYR A 283 -8.57 -0.31 -7.36
C TYR A 283 -7.23 -0.80 -6.77
N SER A 284 -7.22 -1.67 -5.76
CA SER A 284 -5.95 -2.18 -5.20
C SER A 284 -5.03 -2.84 -6.24
N PRO A 285 -5.54 -3.56 -7.27
CA PRO A 285 -4.67 -4.07 -8.33
C PRO A 285 -3.97 -2.95 -9.12
N ALA A 286 -4.63 -1.81 -9.36
CA ALA A 286 -4.01 -0.67 -10.02
C ALA A 286 -2.93 -0.02 -9.13
N GLN A 287 -3.14 0.03 -7.81
CA GLN A 287 -2.16 0.49 -6.84
C GLN A 287 -0.91 -0.42 -6.83
N ASP A 288 -1.11 -1.73 -6.83
CA ASP A 288 -0.01 -2.70 -6.84
C ASP A 288 0.74 -2.70 -8.17
N PHE A 289 0.02 -2.53 -9.28
CA PHE A 289 0.63 -2.30 -10.58
C PHE A 289 1.52 -1.06 -10.55
N GLY A 290 1.04 0.05 -9.97
CA GLY A 290 1.85 1.25 -9.73
C GLY A 290 3.09 0.97 -8.88
N ASN A 291 2.95 0.22 -7.80
CA ASN A 291 4.09 -0.16 -6.95
C ASN A 291 5.14 -0.98 -7.72
N GLY A 292 4.70 -1.93 -8.54
CA GLY A 292 5.57 -2.68 -9.45
C GLY A 292 6.21 -1.79 -10.52
N PHE A 293 5.44 -0.84 -11.07
CA PHE A 293 5.92 0.10 -12.08
C PHE A 293 7.01 1.03 -11.55
N ALA A 294 6.98 1.41 -10.27
CA ALA A 294 8.07 2.18 -9.65
C ALA A 294 9.44 1.47 -9.76
N THR A 295 9.46 0.15 -9.62
CA THR A 295 10.68 -0.66 -9.83
C THR A 295 11.16 -0.59 -11.28
N PHE A 296 10.23 -0.71 -12.25
CA PHE A 296 10.57 -0.55 -13.67
C PHE A 296 11.17 0.83 -13.95
N VAL A 297 10.55 1.90 -13.44
CA VAL A 297 11.06 3.27 -13.60
C VAL A 297 12.46 3.39 -13.01
N ALA A 298 12.66 2.92 -11.78
CA ALA A 298 13.93 3.01 -11.07
C ALA A 298 15.05 2.23 -11.79
N GLN A 299 14.81 0.99 -12.22
CA GLN A 299 15.81 0.19 -12.93
C GLN A 299 16.18 0.81 -14.29
N ASN A 300 15.19 1.28 -15.07
CA ASN A 300 15.48 1.89 -16.38
C ASN A 300 16.14 3.26 -16.24
N GLN A 301 15.81 4.03 -15.19
CA GLN A 301 16.50 5.27 -14.85
C GLN A 301 17.96 4.97 -14.48
N GLY A 302 18.21 3.96 -13.65
CA GLY A 302 19.56 3.52 -13.30
C GLY A 302 20.37 3.02 -14.51
N ALA A 303 19.73 2.25 -15.40
CA ALA A 303 20.34 1.75 -16.64
C ALA A 303 20.52 2.83 -17.72
N ASN A 304 20.17 4.09 -17.45
CA ASN A 304 20.23 5.20 -18.39
C ASN A 304 19.52 4.90 -19.73
N GLN A 305 18.28 4.37 -19.66
CA GLN A 305 17.46 3.99 -20.81
C GLN A 305 16.22 4.91 -20.97
N PRO A 306 16.39 6.18 -21.35
CA PRO A 306 15.28 7.15 -21.39
C PRO A 306 14.19 6.80 -22.41
N GLN A 307 14.56 6.21 -23.56
CA GLN A 307 13.60 5.79 -24.55
C GLN A 307 12.70 4.66 -24.04
N ARG A 308 13.31 3.65 -23.40
CA ARG A 308 12.58 2.53 -22.80
C ARG A 308 11.67 3.01 -21.65
N LEU A 309 12.16 3.95 -20.84
CA LEU A 309 11.37 4.57 -19.77
C LEU A 309 10.13 5.27 -20.34
N ARG A 310 10.26 6.09 -21.41
CA ARG A 310 9.13 6.76 -22.06
C ARG A 310 8.11 5.78 -22.64
N HIS A 311 8.57 4.72 -23.33
CA HIS A 311 7.68 3.66 -23.82
C HIS A 311 7.00 2.90 -22.67
N GLY A 312 7.72 2.62 -21.59
CA GLY A 312 7.17 1.98 -20.39
C GLY A 312 6.07 2.81 -19.74
N ILE A 313 6.27 4.12 -19.63
CA ILE A 313 5.28 5.06 -19.10
C ILE A 313 3.99 5.01 -19.95
N ARG A 314 4.08 5.08 -21.27
CA ARG A 314 2.91 4.98 -22.16
C ARG A 314 2.19 3.64 -22.03
N THR A 315 2.95 2.54 -22.02
CA THR A 315 2.40 1.19 -21.85
C THR A 315 1.70 1.04 -20.49
N ALA A 316 2.28 1.60 -19.42
CA ALA A 316 1.69 1.54 -18.09
C ALA A 316 0.37 2.32 -18.00
N PHE A 317 0.30 3.53 -18.57
CA PHE A 317 -0.95 4.30 -18.63
C PHE A 317 -2.04 3.59 -19.44
N LEU A 318 -1.69 2.95 -20.56
CA LEU A 318 -2.64 2.17 -21.35
C LEU A 318 -3.15 0.94 -20.59
N LEU A 319 -2.25 0.20 -19.91
CA LEU A 319 -2.62 -0.99 -19.11
C LEU A 319 -3.49 -0.60 -17.92
N SER A 320 -3.06 0.36 -17.13
CA SER A 320 -3.80 0.81 -15.95
C SER A 320 -5.13 1.45 -16.32
N GLY A 321 -5.15 2.30 -17.37
CA GLY A 321 -6.37 2.91 -17.89
C GLY A 321 -7.36 1.88 -18.41
N GLY A 322 -6.90 0.92 -19.20
CA GLY A 322 -7.75 -0.18 -19.69
C GLY A 322 -8.33 -1.03 -18.57
N PHE A 323 -7.50 -1.40 -17.57
CA PHE A 323 -7.95 -2.10 -16.39
C PHE A 323 -8.99 -1.30 -15.60
N CYS A 324 -8.69 -0.03 -15.30
CA CYS A 324 -9.60 0.83 -14.54
C CYS A 324 -10.92 1.05 -15.28
N LEU A 325 -10.93 1.19 -16.60
CA LEU A 325 -12.17 1.29 -17.39
C LEU A 325 -13.05 0.04 -17.29
N ILE A 326 -12.45 -1.14 -17.36
CA ILE A 326 -13.17 -2.41 -17.19
C ILE A 326 -13.76 -2.49 -15.78
N VAL A 327 -12.96 -2.21 -14.75
CA VAL A 327 -13.42 -2.25 -13.36
C VAL A 327 -14.48 -1.18 -13.10
N SER A 328 -14.33 0.03 -13.64
CA SER A 328 -15.34 1.09 -13.58
C SER A 328 -16.68 0.64 -14.15
N ALA A 329 -16.68 0.01 -15.32
CA ALA A 329 -17.90 -0.52 -15.92
C ALA A 329 -18.53 -1.61 -15.04
N LEU A 330 -17.73 -2.56 -14.54
CA LEU A 330 -18.21 -3.63 -13.68
C LEU A 330 -18.82 -3.09 -12.36
N VAL A 331 -18.13 -2.17 -11.70
CA VAL A 331 -18.62 -1.59 -10.44
C VAL A 331 -19.87 -0.74 -10.68
N ALA A 332 -19.94 0.05 -11.74
CA ALA A 332 -21.12 0.87 -12.05
C ALA A 332 -22.36 0.01 -12.39
N ILE A 333 -22.17 -1.08 -13.15
CA ILE A 333 -23.27 -2.01 -13.54
C ILE A 333 -23.71 -2.84 -12.33
N PHE A 334 -22.78 -3.39 -11.58
CA PHE A 334 -23.05 -4.30 -10.47
C PHE A 334 -23.01 -3.62 -9.08
N ALA A 335 -23.14 -2.28 -9.00
CA ALA A 335 -23.07 -1.53 -7.75
C ALA A 335 -24.05 -2.08 -6.67
N GLU A 336 -25.30 -2.33 -7.04
CA GLU A 336 -26.32 -2.85 -6.12
C GLU A 336 -26.04 -4.28 -5.66
N PRO A 337 -25.80 -5.28 -6.53
CA PRO A 337 -25.42 -6.63 -6.11
C PRO A 337 -24.15 -6.66 -5.25
N LEU A 338 -23.14 -5.85 -5.56
CA LEU A 338 -21.92 -5.77 -4.79
C LEU A 338 -22.17 -5.26 -3.36
N LEU A 339 -23.02 -4.24 -3.20
CA LEU A 339 -23.39 -3.73 -1.88
C LEU A 339 -24.18 -4.75 -1.07
N LEU A 340 -25.08 -5.50 -1.68
CA LEU A 340 -25.88 -6.53 -1.01
C LEU A 340 -25.03 -7.68 -0.44
N VAL A 341 -23.83 -7.91 -0.97
CA VAL A 341 -22.86 -8.87 -0.37
C VAL A 341 -22.47 -8.42 1.04
N PHE A 342 -22.29 -7.12 1.26
CA PHE A 342 -21.85 -6.56 2.54
C PHE A 342 -23.01 -6.10 3.44
N LEU A 343 -24.15 -5.75 2.85
CA LEU A 343 -25.31 -5.16 3.51
C LEU A 343 -26.54 -6.10 3.39
N LYS A 344 -26.52 -7.24 4.10
CA LYS A 344 -27.57 -8.27 4.00
C LYS A 344 -29.00 -7.79 4.31
N ASN A 345 -29.18 -6.79 5.16
CA ASN A 345 -30.49 -6.23 5.57
C ASN A 345 -30.47 -4.71 5.43
N ALA A 346 -29.91 -4.19 4.33
CA ALA A 346 -29.85 -2.75 4.08
C ALA A 346 -31.25 -2.14 4.03
N SER A 347 -31.40 -0.98 4.67
CA SER A 347 -32.54 -0.12 4.35
C SER A 347 -32.46 0.35 2.90
N ALA A 348 -33.59 0.61 2.27
CA ALA A 348 -33.64 1.18 0.92
C ALA A 348 -32.78 2.46 0.81
N GLU A 349 -32.74 3.24 1.89
CA GLU A 349 -31.93 4.45 2.03
C GLU A 349 -30.42 4.12 1.96
N SER A 350 -29.92 3.18 2.79
CA SER A 350 -28.51 2.78 2.78
C SER A 350 -28.07 2.25 1.42
N LEU A 351 -28.94 1.47 0.76
CA LEU A 351 -28.65 0.92 -0.56
C LEU A 351 -28.57 2.02 -1.62
N SER A 352 -29.52 2.97 -1.62
CA SER A 352 -29.52 4.11 -2.53
C SER A 352 -28.26 4.98 -2.38
N ILE A 353 -27.89 5.29 -1.13
CA ILE A 353 -26.67 6.05 -0.82
C ILE A 353 -25.42 5.32 -1.34
N GLY A 354 -25.30 4.02 -1.06
CA GLY A 354 -24.16 3.22 -1.46
C GLY A 354 -24.05 3.06 -2.99
N VAL A 355 -25.16 2.84 -3.69
CA VAL A 355 -25.20 2.77 -5.17
C VAL A 355 -24.78 4.10 -5.77
N THR A 356 -25.27 5.23 -5.23
CA THR A 356 -24.89 6.56 -5.69
C THR A 356 -23.39 6.81 -5.49
N TYR A 357 -22.85 6.43 -4.32
CA TYR A 357 -21.43 6.50 -4.02
C TYR A 357 -20.60 5.69 -5.04
N LEU A 358 -20.86 4.39 -5.15
CA LEU A 358 -20.10 3.50 -6.03
C LEU A 358 -20.19 3.90 -7.51
N ARG A 359 -21.32 4.39 -7.97
CA ARG A 359 -21.45 4.88 -9.35
C ARG A 359 -20.69 6.17 -9.57
N THR A 360 -20.71 7.10 -8.60
CA THR A 360 -20.01 8.39 -8.72
C THR A 360 -18.49 8.19 -8.69
N GLU A 361 -17.99 7.44 -7.73
CA GLU A 361 -16.54 7.19 -7.59
C GLU A 361 -16.05 6.16 -8.60
N GLY A 362 -16.79 5.07 -8.77
CA GLY A 362 -16.45 3.95 -9.64
C GLY A 362 -16.27 4.34 -11.10
N LEU A 363 -17.08 5.25 -11.64
CA LEU A 363 -16.92 5.76 -13.00
C LEU A 363 -15.61 6.54 -13.18
N CYS A 364 -14.98 6.99 -12.11
CA CYS A 364 -13.77 7.80 -12.11
C CYS A 364 -12.49 7.03 -11.75
N TYR A 365 -12.52 5.69 -11.65
CA TYR A 365 -11.33 4.90 -11.26
C TYR A 365 -10.13 5.07 -12.17
N ILE A 366 -10.31 5.53 -13.41
CA ILE A 366 -9.20 5.86 -14.29
C ILE A 366 -8.30 6.97 -13.68
N GLY A 367 -8.91 7.94 -12.98
CA GLY A 367 -8.16 9.00 -12.27
C GLY A 367 -7.26 8.43 -11.18
N ILE A 368 -7.81 7.61 -10.26
CA ILE A 368 -6.98 7.02 -9.21
C ILE A 368 -5.91 6.08 -9.78
N GLY A 369 -6.22 5.33 -10.86
CA GLY A 369 -5.25 4.48 -11.55
C GLY A 369 -4.07 5.29 -12.13
N PHE A 370 -4.34 6.44 -12.72
CA PHE A 370 -3.31 7.35 -13.23
C PHE A 370 -2.53 8.00 -12.09
N LEU A 371 -3.19 8.37 -11.01
CA LEU A 371 -2.54 8.94 -9.83
C LEU A 371 -1.54 7.95 -9.20
N PHE A 372 -1.87 6.67 -9.10
CA PHE A 372 -0.93 5.64 -8.61
C PHE A 372 0.30 5.50 -9.52
N LEU A 373 0.12 5.62 -10.85
CA LEU A 373 1.24 5.63 -11.79
C LEU A 373 2.11 6.88 -11.64
N LEU A 374 1.51 8.05 -11.44
CA LEU A 374 2.25 9.29 -11.18
C LEU A 374 3.07 9.19 -9.89
N TYR A 375 2.49 8.65 -8.81
CA TYR A 375 3.25 8.35 -7.58
C TYR A 375 4.43 7.41 -7.86
N ALA A 376 4.20 6.38 -8.65
CA ALA A 376 5.23 5.40 -9.02
C ALA A 376 6.38 6.02 -9.83
N ILE A 377 6.04 6.87 -10.82
CA ILE A 377 7.02 7.56 -11.67
C ILE A 377 7.90 8.49 -10.82
N PHE A 378 7.29 9.39 -10.04
CA PHE A 378 8.06 10.33 -9.24
C PHE A 378 8.87 9.63 -8.16
N ARG A 379 8.34 8.60 -7.53
CA ARG A 379 9.08 7.78 -6.57
C ARG A 379 10.25 7.04 -7.24
N GLY A 380 10.02 6.38 -8.39
CA GLY A 380 11.05 5.65 -9.14
C GLY A 380 12.18 6.55 -9.66
N LEU A 381 11.90 7.84 -9.86
CA LEU A 381 12.88 8.88 -10.19
C LEU A 381 13.53 9.52 -8.95
N GLU A 382 13.33 8.99 -7.75
CA GLU A 382 13.76 9.53 -6.45
C GLU A 382 13.21 10.93 -6.14
N GLN A 383 12.07 11.28 -6.70
CA GLN A 383 11.41 12.56 -6.50
C GLN A 383 10.15 12.37 -5.64
N ALA A 384 10.27 11.57 -4.60
CA ALA A 384 9.18 11.21 -3.70
C ALA A 384 8.46 12.44 -3.08
N GLY A 385 9.14 13.59 -3.00
CA GLY A 385 8.51 14.86 -2.60
C GLY A 385 7.36 15.27 -3.52
N MET A 386 7.47 15.03 -4.85
CA MET A 386 6.36 15.29 -5.76
C MET A 386 5.18 14.34 -5.50
N SER A 387 5.44 13.08 -5.15
CA SER A 387 4.38 12.15 -4.75
C SER A 387 3.63 12.65 -3.51
N ILE A 388 4.33 13.27 -2.52
CA ILE A 388 3.68 13.91 -1.37
C ILE A 388 2.79 15.06 -1.83
N VAL A 389 3.28 15.94 -2.71
CA VAL A 389 2.50 17.08 -3.24
C VAL A 389 1.21 16.58 -3.89
N LEU A 390 1.29 15.57 -4.75
CA LEU A 390 0.12 14.99 -5.41
C LEU A 390 -0.84 14.34 -4.40
N THR A 391 -0.32 13.68 -3.36
CA THR A 391 -1.14 13.08 -2.30
C THR A 391 -1.86 14.15 -1.48
N VAL A 392 -1.16 15.23 -1.10
CA VAL A 392 -1.75 16.36 -0.36
C VAL A 392 -2.80 17.07 -1.22
N LEU A 393 -2.55 17.26 -2.51
CA LEU A 393 -3.54 17.84 -3.41
C LEU A 393 -4.78 16.95 -3.53
N SER A 394 -4.60 15.66 -3.80
CA SER A 394 -5.71 14.72 -3.97
C SER A 394 -6.56 14.60 -2.69
N LEU A 395 -5.93 14.27 -1.56
CA LEU A 395 -6.64 14.05 -0.30
C LEU A 395 -7.00 15.34 0.44
N GLY A 396 -6.12 16.33 0.40
CA GLY A 396 -6.38 17.64 1.03
C GLY A 396 -7.57 18.35 0.38
N LEU A 397 -7.60 18.42 -0.95
CA LEU A 397 -8.75 18.98 -1.67
C LEU A 397 -10.02 18.18 -1.40
N ARG A 398 -9.94 16.85 -1.41
CA ARG A 398 -11.07 15.99 -1.06
C ARG A 398 -11.64 16.35 0.31
N VAL A 399 -10.81 16.48 1.34
CA VAL A 399 -11.24 16.86 2.69
C VAL A 399 -11.82 18.27 2.70
N VAL A 400 -11.08 19.26 2.17
CA VAL A 400 -11.54 20.66 2.15
C VAL A 400 -12.87 20.83 1.42
N LEU A 401 -12.99 20.26 0.21
CA LEU A 401 -14.22 20.34 -0.58
C LEU A 401 -15.39 19.62 0.11
N SER A 402 -15.14 18.43 0.71
CA SER A 402 -16.18 17.72 1.43
C SER A 402 -16.71 18.51 2.60
N TYR A 403 -15.84 19.06 3.47
CA TYR A 403 -16.28 19.85 4.63
C TYR A 403 -16.91 21.20 4.24
N ALA A 404 -16.42 21.84 3.17
CA ALA A 404 -16.96 23.13 2.71
C ALA A 404 -18.35 22.97 2.04
N PHE A 405 -18.55 21.93 1.25
CA PHE A 405 -19.75 21.81 0.42
C PHE A 405 -20.80 20.82 0.94
N ALA A 406 -20.43 19.88 1.82
CA ALA A 406 -21.42 18.94 2.38
C ALA A 406 -22.58 19.61 3.15
N PRO A 407 -22.40 20.72 3.88
CA PRO A 407 -23.51 21.42 4.51
C PRO A 407 -24.56 21.97 3.54
N HIS A 408 -24.16 22.27 2.29
CA HIS A 408 -25.03 22.87 1.27
C HIS A 408 -25.61 21.85 0.28
N PHE A 409 -24.81 20.83 -0.09
CA PHE A 409 -25.17 19.87 -1.14
C PHE A 409 -25.27 18.42 -0.63
N GLY A 410 -25.19 18.23 0.70
CA GLY A 410 -25.31 16.90 1.32
C GLY A 410 -24.14 15.96 0.92
N MET A 411 -24.42 14.66 0.98
CA MET A 411 -23.42 13.62 0.72
C MET A 411 -22.88 13.62 -0.71
N MET A 412 -23.64 14.13 -1.69
CA MET A 412 -23.19 14.20 -3.08
C MET A 412 -21.93 15.05 -3.25
N ALA A 413 -21.79 16.11 -2.42
CA ALA A 413 -20.58 16.92 -2.40
C ALA A 413 -19.35 16.11 -1.96
N ILE A 414 -19.51 15.18 -1.01
CA ILE A 414 -18.43 14.30 -0.54
C ILE A 414 -18.02 13.34 -1.66
N TRP A 415 -19.01 12.73 -2.34
CA TRP A 415 -18.74 11.78 -3.42
C TRP A 415 -18.02 12.43 -4.61
N LEU A 416 -18.44 13.64 -4.98
CA LEU A 416 -17.80 14.39 -6.07
C LEU A 416 -16.43 14.96 -5.70
N ALA A 417 -16.18 15.27 -4.44
CA ALA A 417 -14.89 15.79 -3.98
C ALA A 417 -13.76 14.78 -4.19
N ILE A 418 -14.07 13.48 -4.20
CA ILE A 418 -13.09 12.40 -4.39
C ILE A 418 -12.48 12.43 -5.80
N PRO A 419 -13.27 12.29 -6.90
CA PRO A 419 -12.73 12.31 -8.25
C PRO A 419 -12.19 13.69 -8.64
N VAL A 420 -12.74 14.78 -8.11
CA VAL A 420 -12.18 16.13 -8.32
C VAL A 420 -10.75 16.23 -7.76
N GLY A 421 -10.53 15.68 -6.55
CA GLY A 421 -9.17 15.61 -5.98
C GLY A 421 -8.20 14.81 -6.85
N TRP A 422 -8.63 13.67 -7.40
CA TRP A 422 -7.81 12.87 -8.33
C TRP A 422 -7.50 13.65 -9.60
N LEU A 423 -8.51 14.23 -10.24
CA LEU A 423 -8.35 14.98 -11.47
C LEU A 423 -7.35 16.15 -11.36
N ILE A 424 -7.44 16.93 -10.27
CA ILE A 424 -6.53 18.06 -10.03
C ILE A 424 -5.10 17.55 -9.80
N ALA A 425 -4.93 16.49 -9.00
CA ALA A 425 -3.64 15.88 -8.76
C ALA A 425 -3.04 15.32 -10.07
N ASP A 426 -3.84 14.66 -10.91
CA ASP A 426 -3.41 14.14 -12.19
C ASP A 426 -2.95 15.25 -13.13
N ILE A 427 -3.72 16.34 -13.26
CA ILE A 427 -3.33 17.49 -14.09
C ILE A 427 -1.97 18.02 -13.62
N VAL A 428 -1.77 18.24 -12.32
CA VAL A 428 -0.50 18.72 -11.78
C VAL A 428 0.63 17.71 -12.04
N GLY A 429 0.36 16.42 -11.88
CA GLY A 429 1.31 15.34 -12.15
C GLY A 429 1.72 15.30 -13.62
N PHE A 430 0.78 15.36 -14.54
CA PHE A 430 1.06 15.38 -15.98
C PHE A 430 1.81 16.64 -16.43
N VAL A 431 1.48 17.81 -15.88
CA VAL A 431 2.24 19.05 -16.13
C VAL A 431 3.68 18.91 -15.64
N ALA A 432 3.88 18.36 -14.44
CA ALA A 432 5.21 18.12 -13.90
C ALA A 432 6.03 17.12 -14.74
N MET A 433 5.40 16.06 -15.26
CA MET A 433 6.03 15.11 -16.21
C MET A 433 6.37 15.77 -17.55
N GLY A 434 5.47 16.60 -18.07
CA GLY A 434 5.66 17.33 -19.34
C GLY A 434 6.86 18.28 -19.29
N ARG A 435 7.01 19.04 -18.20
CA ARG A 435 8.16 19.94 -17.96
C ARG A 435 9.50 19.20 -17.95
N ARG A 436 9.53 17.91 -17.63
CA ARG A 436 10.74 17.06 -17.57
C ARG A 436 11.01 16.32 -18.89
N GLY A 437 10.22 16.53 -19.90
CA GLY A 437 10.38 15.86 -21.19
C GLY A 437 10.08 14.36 -21.18
N LEU A 438 9.48 13.82 -20.14
CA LEU A 438 9.12 12.40 -20.03
C LEU A 438 8.00 12.00 -21.01
N MET A 439 7.24 12.99 -21.52
CA MET A 439 6.14 12.81 -22.47
C MET A 439 6.53 13.09 -23.93
N ARG A 440 7.72 13.67 -24.19
CA ARG A 440 8.14 14.01 -25.55
C ARG A 440 8.38 12.76 -26.40
N SER A 441 7.88 12.76 -27.64
CA SER A 441 8.12 11.72 -28.63
C SER A 441 9.58 11.78 -29.13
N ALA A 442 10.20 10.63 -29.38
CA ALA A 442 11.55 10.54 -29.95
C ALA A 442 11.69 11.21 -31.32
N SER A 443 10.57 11.50 -32.04
CA SER A 443 10.55 12.17 -33.34
C SER A 443 11.01 13.64 -33.30
N ASN A 444 11.09 14.28 -32.12
CA ASN A 444 11.52 15.69 -32.00
C ASN A 444 13.02 15.88 -31.69
N GLU A 445 13.76 14.81 -31.43
CA GLU A 445 15.20 14.90 -31.11
C GLU A 445 16.09 14.85 -32.37
N THR A 446 15.60 14.27 -33.47
CA THR A 446 16.34 14.24 -34.78
C THR A 446 16.35 15.57 -35.53
N GLY A 447 15.50 16.54 -35.13
CA GLY A 447 15.45 17.86 -35.74
C GLY A 447 16.37 18.93 -35.15
N LYS A 448 17.04 18.64 -34.02
CA LYS A 448 17.93 19.63 -33.35
C LYS A 448 19.43 19.35 -33.47
N SER A 449 19.83 18.23 -34.09
CA SER A 449 21.24 17.92 -34.39
C SER A 449 21.63 18.19 -35.84
N ALA A 450 20.78 18.88 -36.62
CA ALA A 450 21.00 19.25 -38.00
C ALA A 450 20.83 20.76 -38.21
N CYS A 451 21.36 21.58 -37.32
CA CYS A 451 21.61 23.01 -37.56
C CYS A 451 22.91 23.41 -36.86
#